data_93b2805919dad1d91af48c92312057d1
#
_entry.id   93b2805919dad1d91af48c92312057d1
#
_cell.length_a   1.000
_cell.length_b   1.000
_cell.length_c   1.000
_cell.angle_alpha   90.00
_cell.angle_beta   90.00
_cell.angle_gamma   90.00
#
_symmetry.space_group_name_H-M   'P 1'
#
loop_
_entity.id
_entity.type
_entity.pdbx_description
1 polymer ?
#
loop_
_entity_poly.entity_id
_entity_poly.type
_entity_poly.pdbx_seq_one_letter_code
_entity_poly.pdbx_strand_id
1 'polypeptide(L)'
;MVLWCNGSNEILQISAPDSSTLPKILKAAKKSLCAREMVQDGRSALTVLRTCVCRQYRSVAVIADECDVWLIPPVIYNDGWETHRVLSKGKPSLQHFIAEVKTTGKIEILSHQPREHLDVIHDMSVIPIHLFGGLTARQVRALVLAFENGLLDIPAKVKMHGVARGEGVSRSTFGEHLRKAQLQLLRNSYPFLKLRDVGMKQE
;
A
#
# COMPACT_ATOMS: atom_id res chain seq x y z
N MET A 1 -1.24 -2.96 -8.05
CA MET A 1 -2.01 -3.30 -6.84
C MET A 1 -3.47 -2.92 -7.00
N VAL A 2 -4.38 -3.62 -6.35
CA VAL A 2 -5.79 -3.20 -6.23
C VAL A 2 -5.92 -2.29 -5.02
N LEU A 3 -6.39 -1.07 -5.25
CA LEU A 3 -6.58 -0.07 -4.20
C LEU A 3 -7.94 -0.18 -3.53
N TRP A 4 -8.93 -0.52 -4.33
CA TRP A 4 -10.31 -0.60 -3.91
C TRP A 4 -11.11 -1.49 -4.86
N CYS A 5 -12.03 -2.26 -4.31
CA CYS A 5 -12.97 -3.09 -5.06
C CYS A 5 -14.26 -3.26 -4.23
N ASN A 6 -15.40 -3.18 -4.91
CA ASN A 6 -16.73 -3.48 -4.32
C ASN A 6 -17.42 -4.67 -5.00
N GLY A 7 -16.67 -5.49 -5.72
CA GLY A 7 -17.20 -6.62 -6.46
C GLY A 7 -17.80 -6.28 -7.84
N SER A 8 -18.07 -4.99 -8.11
CA SER A 8 -18.58 -4.51 -9.41
C SER A 8 -17.59 -3.60 -10.11
N ASN A 9 -16.92 -2.75 -9.36
CA ASN A 9 -15.90 -1.84 -9.86
C ASN A 9 -14.64 -1.97 -9.03
N GLU A 10 -13.50 -1.71 -9.64
CA GLU A 10 -12.22 -1.68 -8.95
C GLU A 10 -11.32 -0.55 -9.43
N ILE A 11 -10.47 -0.11 -8.53
CA ILE A 11 -9.41 0.87 -8.77
C ILE A 11 -8.07 0.16 -8.62
N LEU A 12 -7.32 0.16 -9.72
CA LEU A 12 -5.98 -0.41 -9.77
C LEU A 12 -4.95 0.71 -9.83
N GLN A 13 -3.81 0.49 -9.19
CA GLN A 13 -2.62 1.25 -9.50
C GLN A 13 -1.54 0.32 -10.05
N ILE A 14 -0.98 0.72 -11.18
CA ILE A 14 0.13 0.04 -11.82
C ILE A 14 1.34 0.95 -11.71
N SER A 15 2.40 0.48 -11.06
CA SER A 15 3.67 1.20 -10.96
C SER A 15 4.67 0.62 -11.94
N ALA A 16 5.32 1.49 -12.71
CA ALA A 16 6.43 1.11 -13.57
C ALA A 16 7.77 1.29 -12.81
N PRO A 17 8.77 0.43 -13.04
CA PRO A 17 10.08 0.59 -12.43
C PRO A 17 10.76 1.90 -12.87
N ASP A 18 10.46 2.38 -14.07
CA ASP A 18 10.96 3.63 -14.63
C ASP A 18 9.94 4.26 -15.60
N SER A 19 10.19 5.53 -15.95
CA SER A 19 9.29 6.27 -16.85
C SER A 19 9.31 5.77 -18.28
N SER A 20 10.35 5.08 -18.72
CA SER A 20 10.47 4.54 -20.09
C SER A 20 9.62 3.30 -20.31
N THR A 21 9.34 2.57 -19.24
CA THR A 21 8.50 1.37 -19.24
C THR A 21 7.00 1.69 -19.26
N LEU A 22 6.61 2.86 -18.76
CA LEU A 22 5.20 3.26 -18.66
C LEU A 22 4.41 3.21 -19.97
N PRO A 23 4.92 3.65 -21.12
CA PRO A 23 4.19 3.58 -22.40
C PRO A 23 3.85 2.15 -22.83
N LYS A 24 4.74 1.18 -22.55
CA LYS A 24 4.51 -0.25 -22.81
C LYS A 24 3.41 -0.78 -21.92
N ILE A 25 3.45 -0.43 -20.63
CA ILE A 25 2.42 -0.80 -19.65
C ILE A 25 1.08 -0.20 -20.05
N LEU A 26 1.02 1.07 -20.44
CA LEU A 26 -0.19 1.73 -20.92
C LEU A 26 -0.84 0.98 -22.09
N LYS A 27 -0.04 0.60 -23.09
CA LYS A 27 -0.50 -0.15 -24.26
C LYS A 27 -1.06 -1.52 -23.87
N ALA A 28 -0.37 -2.23 -22.99
CA ALA A 28 -0.81 -3.54 -22.49
C ALA A 28 -2.09 -3.40 -21.64
N ALA A 29 -2.15 -2.43 -20.73
CA ALA A 29 -3.31 -2.18 -19.89
C ALA A 29 -4.57 -1.84 -20.70
N LYS A 30 -4.45 -1.00 -21.73
CA LYS A 30 -5.55 -0.71 -22.66
C LYS A 30 -6.13 -1.94 -23.34
N LYS A 31 -5.25 -2.90 -23.68
CA LYS A 31 -5.66 -4.12 -24.38
C LYS A 31 -6.28 -5.17 -23.43
N SER A 32 -5.73 -5.28 -22.21
CA SER A 32 -5.99 -6.44 -21.34
C SER A 32 -6.93 -6.16 -20.18
N LEU A 33 -7.06 -4.91 -19.73
CA LEU A 33 -7.75 -4.62 -18.47
C LEU A 33 -9.21 -4.20 -18.61
N CYS A 34 -9.76 -4.11 -19.84
CA CYS A 34 -11.12 -3.60 -20.06
C CYS A 34 -11.38 -2.31 -19.26
N ALA A 35 -10.39 -1.41 -19.25
CA ALA A 35 -10.41 -0.19 -18.45
C ALA A 35 -11.46 0.79 -18.97
N ARG A 36 -12.27 1.36 -18.07
CA ARG A 36 -13.20 2.45 -18.35
C ARG A 36 -12.47 3.78 -18.43
N GLU A 37 -11.52 3.96 -17.54
CA GLU A 37 -10.73 5.18 -17.44
C GLU A 37 -9.30 4.85 -17.00
N MET A 38 -8.33 5.59 -17.51
CA MET A 38 -6.93 5.49 -17.14
C MET A 38 -6.34 6.88 -16.98
N VAL A 39 -5.78 7.13 -15.79
CA VAL A 39 -5.15 8.40 -15.44
C VAL A 39 -3.69 8.14 -15.09
N GLN A 40 -2.80 8.85 -15.76
CA GLN A 40 -1.38 8.81 -15.44
C GLN A 40 -1.13 9.62 -14.17
N ASP A 41 -0.56 8.97 -13.14
CA ASP A 41 -0.18 9.59 -11.90
C ASP A 41 1.34 9.73 -11.84
N GLY A 42 1.81 10.96 -12.04
CA GLY A 42 3.23 11.25 -12.10
C GLY A 42 3.93 10.63 -13.32
N ARG A 43 5.21 10.24 -13.14
CA ARG A 43 6.06 9.74 -14.24
C ARG A 43 6.11 8.22 -14.37
N SER A 44 5.66 7.50 -13.38
CA SER A 44 5.86 6.04 -13.29
C SER A 44 4.65 5.26 -12.77
N ALA A 45 3.51 5.92 -12.62
CA ALA A 45 2.30 5.26 -12.14
C ALA A 45 1.09 5.52 -13.05
N LEU A 46 0.19 4.56 -13.09
CA LEU A 46 -1.06 4.59 -13.83
C LEU A 46 -2.18 4.14 -12.92
N THR A 47 -3.18 4.98 -12.75
CA THR A 47 -4.42 4.60 -12.09
C THR A 47 -5.44 4.17 -13.13
N VAL A 48 -6.04 3.00 -12.92
CA VAL A 48 -6.99 2.38 -13.84
C VAL A 48 -8.30 2.12 -13.10
N LEU A 49 -9.39 2.65 -13.65
CA LEU A 49 -10.75 2.34 -13.21
C LEU A 49 -11.34 1.32 -14.18
N ARG A 50 -11.78 0.18 -13.67
CA ARG A 50 -12.38 -0.88 -14.49
C ARG A 50 -13.52 -1.59 -13.79
N THR A 51 -14.26 -2.40 -14.56
CA THR A 51 -15.21 -3.35 -13.97
C THR A 51 -14.43 -4.45 -13.26
N CYS A 52 -14.79 -4.74 -12.02
CA CYS A 52 -14.17 -5.81 -11.26
C CYS A 52 -14.54 -7.19 -11.82
N VAL A 53 -13.58 -8.07 -11.88
CA VAL A 53 -13.74 -9.47 -12.33
C VAL A 53 -13.65 -10.47 -11.18
N CYS A 54 -13.44 -10.00 -9.95
CA CYS A 54 -13.19 -10.89 -8.80
C CYS A 54 -14.33 -11.87 -8.51
N ARG A 55 -15.56 -11.57 -8.91
CA ARG A 55 -16.73 -12.45 -8.76
C ARG A 55 -17.00 -13.35 -9.98
N GLN A 56 -16.23 -13.23 -11.06
CA GLN A 56 -16.39 -14.07 -12.24
C GLN A 56 -15.76 -15.47 -12.06
N TYR A 57 -14.92 -15.61 -11.06
CA TYR A 57 -14.27 -16.87 -10.66
C TYR A 57 -14.10 -16.88 -9.14
N ARG A 58 -13.77 -18.04 -8.57
CA ARG A 58 -13.55 -18.19 -7.13
C ARG A 58 -12.22 -17.56 -6.72
N SER A 59 -12.22 -16.23 -6.63
CA SER A 59 -11.06 -15.43 -6.19
C SER A 59 -10.89 -15.45 -4.67
N VAL A 60 -9.73 -15.00 -4.19
CA VAL A 60 -9.48 -14.82 -2.74
C VAL A 60 -10.52 -13.90 -2.10
N ALA A 61 -11.04 -12.91 -2.84
CA ALA A 61 -12.09 -12.02 -2.33
C ALA A 61 -13.42 -12.76 -2.10
N VAL A 62 -13.80 -13.66 -3.00
CA VAL A 62 -15.00 -14.50 -2.83
C VAL A 62 -14.84 -15.45 -1.64
N ILE A 63 -13.68 -16.09 -1.53
CA ILE A 63 -13.39 -17.01 -0.40
C ILE A 63 -13.39 -16.25 0.92
N ALA A 64 -12.89 -15.02 0.96
CA ALA A 64 -12.90 -14.20 2.16
C ALA A 64 -14.33 -13.88 2.62
N ASP A 65 -15.23 -13.51 1.68
CA ASP A 65 -16.65 -13.29 1.97
C ASP A 65 -17.31 -14.59 2.51
N GLU A 66 -17.03 -15.74 1.88
CA GLU A 66 -17.58 -17.06 2.29
C GLU A 66 -17.12 -17.49 3.69
N CYS A 67 -15.88 -17.10 4.09
CA CYS A 67 -15.29 -17.47 5.37
C CYS A 67 -15.48 -16.43 6.48
N ASP A 68 -16.22 -15.35 6.23
CA ASP A 68 -16.40 -14.22 7.17
C ASP A 68 -15.05 -13.60 7.58
N VAL A 69 -14.19 -13.38 6.57
CA VAL A 69 -12.87 -12.76 6.70
C VAL A 69 -12.84 -11.48 5.86
N TRP A 70 -12.33 -10.40 6.43
CA TRP A 70 -12.21 -9.12 5.71
C TRP A 70 -10.87 -8.99 5.04
N LEU A 71 -10.90 -8.63 3.76
CA LEU A 71 -9.70 -8.20 3.04
C LEU A 71 -9.43 -6.72 3.34
N ILE A 72 -8.19 -6.42 3.70
CA ILE A 72 -7.74 -5.05 3.96
C ILE A 72 -6.91 -4.57 2.77
N PRO A 73 -7.39 -3.60 1.99
CA PRO A 73 -6.63 -3.03 0.88
C PRO A 73 -5.30 -2.40 1.34
N PRO A 74 -4.33 -2.25 0.42
CA PRO A 74 -4.33 -2.72 -0.95
C PRO A 74 -3.98 -4.20 -1.09
N VAL A 75 -4.46 -4.85 -2.17
CA VAL A 75 -3.92 -6.13 -2.62
C VAL A 75 -2.74 -5.84 -3.55
N ILE A 76 -1.59 -6.44 -3.27
CA ILE A 76 -0.35 -6.21 -4.01
C ILE A 76 -0.08 -7.40 -4.92
N TYR A 77 0.19 -7.13 -6.20
CA TYR A 77 0.62 -8.12 -7.18
C TYR A 77 2.08 -7.86 -7.53
N ASN A 78 2.93 -8.83 -7.30
CA ASN A 78 4.35 -8.76 -7.64
C ASN A 78 4.90 -10.14 -7.97
N ASP A 79 5.60 -10.29 -9.08
CA ASP A 79 6.29 -11.51 -9.50
C ASP A 79 5.42 -12.79 -9.43
N GLY A 80 4.14 -12.66 -9.83
CA GLY A 80 3.20 -13.77 -9.84
C GLY A 80 2.58 -14.11 -8.48
N TRP A 81 2.91 -13.35 -7.43
CA TRP A 81 2.30 -13.47 -6.11
C TRP A 81 1.26 -12.38 -5.88
N GLU A 82 0.20 -12.78 -5.16
CA GLU A 82 -0.79 -11.86 -4.60
C GLU A 82 -0.56 -11.76 -3.08
N THR A 83 -0.28 -10.57 -2.58
CA THR A 83 -0.16 -10.34 -1.14
C THR A 83 -1.45 -9.71 -0.62
N HIS A 84 -2.11 -10.42 0.27
CA HIS A 84 -3.33 -9.98 0.93
C HIS A 84 -3.08 -9.73 2.41
N ARG A 85 -3.67 -8.67 2.94
CA ARG A 85 -3.88 -8.50 4.37
C ARG A 85 -5.29 -8.90 4.71
N VAL A 86 -5.45 -9.72 5.72
CA VAL A 86 -6.76 -10.21 6.14
C VAL A 86 -6.98 -9.98 7.62
N LEU A 87 -8.22 -9.72 7.97
CA LEU A 87 -8.70 -9.64 9.33
C LEU A 87 -9.81 -10.66 9.53
N SER A 88 -9.76 -11.39 10.63
CA SER A 88 -10.77 -12.38 10.99
C SER A 88 -11.27 -12.14 12.41
N LYS A 89 -12.54 -12.41 12.67
CA LYS A 89 -13.13 -12.38 14.01
C LYS A 89 -12.51 -13.37 14.98
N GLY A 90 -11.90 -14.44 14.44
CA GLY A 90 -11.30 -15.47 15.28
C GLY A 90 -10.54 -16.54 14.51
N LYS A 91 -9.82 -17.35 15.28
CA LYS A 91 -8.98 -18.43 14.75
C LYS A 91 -9.72 -19.43 13.82
N PRO A 92 -10.97 -19.87 14.13
CA PRO A 92 -11.66 -20.81 13.26
C PRO A 92 -11.92 -20.28 11.85
N SER A 93 -12.46 -19.06 11.70
CA SER A 93 -12.69 -18.42 10.40
C SER A 93 -11.39 -18.26 9.62
N LEU A 94 -10.31 -17.84 10.29
CA LEU A 94 -8.99 -17.71 9.65
C LEU A 94 -8.45 -19.06 9.16
N GLN A 95 -8.60 -20.13 9.96
CA GLN A 95 -8.15 -21.46 9.57
C GLN A 95 -8.96 -21.99 8.38
N HIS A 96 -10.27 -21.77 8.39
CA HIS A 96 -11.14 -22.13 7.26
C HIS A 96 -10.75 -21.38 5.99
N PHE A 97 -10.57 -20.06 6.10
CA PHE A 97 -10.11 -19.23 4.98
C PHE A 97 -8.78 -19.73 4.39
N ILE A 98 -7.79 -20.00 5.24
CA ILE A 98 -6.49 -20.52 4.80
C ILE A 98 -6.64 -21.87 4.08
N ALA A 99 -7.49 -22.76 4.59
CA ALA A 99 -7.76 -24.05 3.98
C ALA A 99 -8.39 -23.90 2.57
N GLU A 100 -9.37 -23.02 2.44
CA GLU A 100 -10.05 -22.75 1.18
C GLU A 100 -9.12 -22.09 0.14
N VAL A 101 -8.32 -21.09 0.55
CA VAL A 101 -7.38 -20.45 -0.39
C VAL A 101 -6.30 -21.45 -0.85
N LYS A 102 -5.89 -22.41 -0.03
CA LYS A 102 -4.96 -23.49 -0.44
C LYS A 102 -5.48 -24.32 -1.62
N THR A 103 -6.78 -24.38 -1.82
CA THR A 103 -7.37 -25.10 -2.96
C THR A 103 -7.17 -24.36 -4.28
N THR A 104 -6.89 -23.06 -4.25
CA THR A 104 -6.71 -22.22 -5.43
C THR A 104 -5.25 -22.05 -5.83
N GLY A 105 -4.29 -22.30 -4.93
CA GLY A 105 -2.88 -22.14 -5.23
C GLY A 105 -1.95 -22.29 -4.03
N LYS A 106 -0.69 -21.92 -4.23
CA LYS A 106 0.30 -21.85 -3.15
C LYS A 106 -0.02 -20.72 -2.21
N ILE A 107 0.14 -20.97 -0.91
CA ILE A 107 0.02 -19.97 0.16
C ILE A 107 1.33 -19.90 0.94
N GLU A 108 1.69 -18.67 1.29
CA GLU A 108 2.75 -18.37 2.27
C GLU A 108 2.20 -17.38 3.30
N ILE A 109 2.36 -17.68 4.59
CA ILE A 109 1.93 -16.79 5.67
C ILE A 109 3.13 -15.95 6.08
N LEU A 110 3.13 -14.68 5.67
CA LEU A 110 4.22 -13.75 5.93
C LEU A 110 4.24 -13.25 7.38
N SER A 111 3.06 -13.07 7.97
CA SER A 111 2.93 -12.71 9.39
C SER A 111 1.56 -13.08 9.93
N HIS A 112 1.48 -13.32 11.23
CA HIS A 112 0.24 -13.52 11.98
C HIS A 112 0.37 -12.85 13.33
N GLN A 113 -0.52 -11.89 13.63
CA GLN A 113 -0.52 -11.17 14.91
C GLN A 113 -1.95 -11.02 15.41
N PRO A 114 -2.21 -11.33 16.69
CA PRO A 114 -3.43 -10.89 17.33
C PRO A 114 -3.43 -9.36 17.40
N ARG A 115 -4.56 -8.74 17.07
CA ARG A 115 -4.72 -7.28 17.07
C ARG A 115 -5.84 -6.87 18.01
N GLU A 116 -5.64 -5.78 18.73
CA GLU A 116 -6.71 -5.12 19.48
C GLU A 116 -7.59 -4.30 18.52
N HIS A 117 -8.83 -4.02 18.93
CA HIS A 117 -9.80 -3.32 18.07
C HIS A 117 -9.33 -1.97 17.52
N LEU A 118 -8.58 -1.22 18.33
CA LEU A 118 -8.07 0.09 17.92
C LEU A 118 -7.01 0.02 16.82
N ASP A 119 -6.14 -0.98 16.86
CA ASP A 119 -5.10 -1.18 15.83
C ASP A 119 -5.70 -1.49 14.47
N VAL A 120 -6.82 -2.22 14.46
CA VAL A 120 -7.55 -2.55 13.22
C VAL A 120 -8.15 -1.32 12.57
N ILE A 121 -8.77 -0.44 13.36
CA ILE A 121 -9.35 0.82 12.86
C ILE A 121 -8.26 1.71 12.27
N HIS A 122 -7.09 1.79 12.91
CA HIS A 122 -5.95 2.53 12.39
C HIS A 122 -5.45 1.96 11.05
N ASP A 123 -5.35 0.64 10.93
CA ASP A 123 -4.91 -0.02 9.70
C ASP A 123 -5.91 0.13 8.54
N MET A 124 -7.21 0.22 8.84
CA MET A 124 -8.28 0.40 7.85
C MET A 124 -8.51 1.87 7.44
N SER A 125 -8.23 2.81 8.35
CA SER A 125 -8.59 4.22 8.16
C SER A 125 -7.67 4.97 7.20
N VAL A 126 -6.49 4.45 6.93
CA VAL A 126 -5.51 5.09 6.04
C VAL A 126 -5.33 4.24 4.81
N ILE A 127 -5.79 4.72 3.65
CA ILE A 127 -5.45 4.12 2.37
C ILE A 127 -3.98 4.49 2.09
N PRO A 128 -3.01 3.55 2.27
CA PRO A 128 -1.57 3.87 2.27
C PRO A 128 -1.11 4.59 1.02
N ILE A 129 -1.82 4.39 -0.08
CA ILE A 129 -1.46 4.95 -1.38
C ILE A 129 -1.53 6.47 -1.42
N HIS A 130 -2.53 7.07 -0.77
CA HIS A 130 -2.63 8.53 -0.70
C HIS A 130 -1.50 9.12 0.14
N LEU A 131 -1.05 8.39 1.17
CA LEU A 131 0.07 8.83 1.99
C LEU A 131 1.39 8.81 1.24
N PHE A 132 1.60 7.81 0.39
CA PHE A 132 2.87 7.63 -0.34
C PHE A 132 2.84 8.22 -1.75
N GLY A 133 1.71 8.76 -2.20
CA GLY A 133 1.58 9.40 -3.49
C GLY A 133 2.59 10.53 -3.68
N GLY A 134 3.24 10.57 -4.85
CA GLY A 134 4.23 11.58 -5.19
C GLY A 134 5.62 11.39 -4.57
N LEU A 135 5.85 10.34 -3.76
CA LEU A 135 7.18 10.00 -3.26
C LEU A 135 7.99 9.27 -4.34
N THR A 136 9.24 9.68 -4.54
CA THR A 136 10.19 8.94 -5.36
C THR A 136 10.79 7.76 -4.61
N ALA A 137 11.31 6.75 -5.33
CA ALA A 137 11.97 5.60 -4.71
C ALA A 137 13.10 6.01 -3.75
N ARG A 138 13.89 7.04 -4.10
CA ARG A 138 14.96 7.57 -3.23
C ARG A 138 14.41 8.22 -1.96
N GLN A 139 13.27 8.88 -2.04
CA GLN A 139 12.61 9.49 -0.88
C GLN A 139 12.02 8.41 0.04
N VAL A 140 11.38 7.37 -0.52
CA VAL A 140 10.90 6.22 0.25
C VAL A 140 12.07 5.53 0.95
N ARG A 141 13.16 5.27 0.22
CA ARG A 141 14.37 4.64 0.77
C ARG A 141 14.96 5.45 1.92
N ALA A 142 15.05 6.78 1.78
CA ALA A 142 15.56 7.65 2.83
C ALA A 142 14.70 7.61 4.11
N LEU A 143 13.37 7.54 3.97
CA LEU A 143 12.46 7.37 5.12
C LEU A 143 12.66 6.03 5.83
N VAL A 144 12.67 4.94 5.06
CA VAL A 144 12.86 3.58 5.60
C VAL A 144 14.17 3.50 6.39
N LEU A 145 15.27 3.94 5.80
CA LEU A 145 16.57 3.94 6.46
C LEU A 145 16.61 4.83 7.71
N ALA A 146 15.96 5.99 7.66
CA ALA A 146 15.89 6.88 8.81
C ALA A 146 15.14 6.24 9.98
N PHE A 147 14.06 5.49 9.71
CA PHE A 147 13.32 4.74 10.73
C PHE A 147 14.11 3.54 11.25
N GLU A 148 14.57 2.66 10.37
CA GLU A 148 15.26 1.41 10.74
C GLU A 148 16.52 1.66 11.56
N ASN A 149 17.24 2.75 11.29
CA ASN A 149 18.44 3.11 12.03
C ASN A 149 18.18 4.00 13.26
N GLY A 150 16.94 4.35 13.55
CA GLY A 150 16.60 5.21 14.69
C GLY A 150 17.10 6.66 14.55
N LEU A 151 17.25 7.15 13.32
CA LEU A 151 17.60 8.56 13.07
C LEU A 151 16.47 9.50 13.46
N LEU A 152 15.23 9.03 13.40
CA LEU A 152 14.02 9.79 13.77
C LEU A 152 13.57 9.54 15.20
N ASP A 153 14.29 8.77 15.98
CA ASP A 153 14.00 8.53 17.39
C ASP A 153 14.29 9.80 18.22
N ILE A 154 13.67 9.92 19.38
CA ILE A 154 13.90 11.02 20.33
C ILE A 154 14.35 10.42 21.68
N PRO A 155 15.64 10.54 22.04
CA PRO A 155 16.76 11.10 21.25
C PRO A 155 17.18 10.21 20.09
N ALA A 156 17.74 10.82 19.03
CA ALA A 156 18.20 10.06 17.86
C ALA A 156 19.34 9.10 18.24
N LYS A 157 19.20 7.83 17.80
CA LYS A 157 20.19 6.77 18.09
C LYS A 157 21.45 6.87 17.22
N VAL A 158 21.32 7.45 16.03
CA VAL A 158 22.40 7.58 15.06
C VAL A 158 22.47 8.98 14.49
N LYS A 159 23.63 9.33 13.93
CA LYS A 159 23.82 10.59 13.20
C LYS A 159 23.54 10.39 11.70
N MET A 160 22.90 11.39 11.07
CA MET A 160 22.53 11.36 9.65
C MET A 160 23.70 11.02 8.70
N HIS A 161 24.93 11.45 9.01
CA HIS A 161 26.08 11.15 8.15
C HIS A 161 26.43 9.65 8.11
N GLY A 162 26.18 8.92 9.18
CA GLY A 162 26.38 7.47 9.23
C GLY A 162 25.43 6.73 8.30
N VAL A 163 24.14 7.08 8.35
CA VAL A 163 23.10 6.50 7.49
C VAL A 163 23.37 6.86 6.02
N ALA A 164 23.70 8.12 5.73
CA ALA A 164 24.01 8.58 4.37
C ALA A 164 25.22 7.84 3.76
N ARG A 165 26.26 7.61 4.56
CA ARG A 165 27.46 6.86 4.12
C ARG A 165 27.11 5.41 3.77
N GLY A 166 26.27 4.76 4.56
CA GLY A 166 25.80 3.39 4.30
C GLY A 166 25.03 3.26 2.96
N GLU A 167 24.38 4.34 2.52
CA GLU A 167 23.65 4.41 1.26
C GLU A 167 24.49 4.97 0.09
N GLY A 168 25.76 5.28 0.31
CA GLY A 168 26.67 5.80 -0.72
C GLY A 168 26.35 7.21 -1.21
N VAL A 169 25.65 8.02 -0.40
CA VAL A 169 25.29 9.41 -0.74
C VAL A 169 25.85 10.43 0.25
N SER A 170 25.92 11.70 -0.15
CA SER A 170 26.32 12.76 0.76
C SER A 170 25.25 12.99 1.86
N ARG A 171 25.68 13.50 3.02
CA ARG A 171 24.78 13.90 4.11
C ARG A 171 23.71 14.89 3.62
N SER A 172 24.10 15.85 2.79
CA SER A 172 23.17 16.86 2.25
C SER A 172 22.14 16.24 1.33
N THR A 173 22.54 15.34 0.42
CA THR A 173 21.65 14.62 -0.50
C THR A 173 20.66 13.75 0.26
N PHE A 174 21.14 12.97 1.24
CA PHE A 174 20.26 12.15 2.07
C PHE A 174 19.25 13.00 2.85
N GLY A 175 19.72 14.09 3.49
CA GLY A 175 18.88 15.02 4.25
C GLY A 175 17.83 15.70 3.37
N GLU A 176 18.16 16.03 2.12
CA GLU A 176 17.21 16.61 1.18
C GLU A 176 16.12 15.60 0.79
N HIS A 177 16.49 14.35 0.46
CA HIS A 177 15.52 13.30 0.18
C HIS A 177 14.61 13.04 1.38
N LEU A 178 15.16 12.93 2.58
CA LEU A 178 14.41 12.72 3.81
C LEU A 178 13.42 13.87 4.07
N ARG A 179 13.90 15.13 4.00
CA ARG A 179 13.05 16.31 4.22
C ARG A 179 11.93 16.42 3.19
N LYS A 180 12.22 16.19 1.91
CA LYS A 180 11.19 16.19 0.85
C LYS A 180 10.15 15.10 1.08
N ALA A 181 10.58 13.92 1.49
CA ALA A 181 9.70 12.81 1.80
C ALA A 181 8.79 13.11 2.99
N GLN A 182 9.33 13.63 4.09
CA GLN A 182 8.56 14.04 5.26
C GLN A 182 7.52 15.11 4.90
N LEU A 183 7.91 16.14 4.13
CA LEU A 183 6.99 17.19 3.68
C LEU A 183 5.87 16.62 2.81
N GLN A 184 6.18 15.68 1.90
CA GLN A 184 5.15 15.05 1.05
C GLN A 184 4.18 14.22 1.87
N LEU A 185 4.66 13.43 2.85
CA LEU A 185 3.79 12.69 3.77
C LEU A 185 2.88 13.62 4.57
N LEU A 186 3.41 14.71 5.10
CA LEU A 186 2.61 15.69 5.83
C LEU A 186 1.55 16.34 4.94
N ARG A 187 1.89 16.69 3.70
CA ARG A 187 0.91 17.21 2.72
C ARG A 187 -0.19 16.21 2.43
N ASN A 188 0.18 14.95 2.22
CA ASN A 188 -0.77 13.88 1.92
C ASN A 188 -1.67 13.55 3.13
N SER A 189 -1.16 13.68 4.35
CA SER A 189 -1.94 13.48 5.57
C SER A 189 -2.74 14.72 6.01
N TYR A 190 -2.43 15.91 5.49
CA TYR A 190 -3.06 17.17 5.93
C TYR A 190 -4.60 17.17 5.86
N PRO A 191 -5.27 16.64 4.80
CA PRO A 191 -6.73 16.59 4.78
C PRO A 191 -7.32 15.82 5.95
N PHE A 192 -6.69 14.70 6.34
CA PHE A 192 -7.11 13.87 7.46
C PHE A 192 -6.86 14.55 8.80
N LEU A 193 -5.71 15.22 8.95
CA LEU A 193 -5.40 16.04 10.14
C LEU A 193 -6.43 17.16 10.32
N LYS A 194 -6.80 17.84 9.23
CA LYS A 194 -7.81 18.90 9.25
C LYS A 194 -9.18 18.38 9.67
N LEU A 195 -9.61 17.23 9.17
CA LEU A 195 -10.87 16.61 9.56
C LEU A 195 -10.89 16.29 11.06
N ARG A 196 -9.79 15.76 11.60
CA ARG A 196 -9.68 15.46 13.03
C ARG A 196 -9.67 16.72 13.89
N ASP A 197 -8.97 17.77 13.49
CA ASP A 197 -8.95 19.05 14.22
C ASP A 197 -10.34 19.67 14.31
N VAL A 198 -11.14 19.58 13.25
CA VAL A 198 -12.54 20.06 13.27
C VAL A 198 -13.39 19.23 14.24
N GLY A 199 -13.22 17.90 14.27
CA GLY A 199 -13.93 17.03 15.21
C GLY A 199 -13.61 17.34 16.68
N MET A 200 -12.35 17.63 16.98
CA MET A 200 -11.89 17.95 18.36
C MET A 200 -12.37 19.31 18.87
N LYS A 201 -12.80 20.23 17.99
CA LYS A 201 -13.34 21.54 18.39
C LYS A 201 -14.82 21.53 18.73
N GLN A 202 -15.49 20.38 18.58
CA GLN A 202 -16.91 20.18 18.88
C GLN A 202 -17.15 19.46 20.21
N GLU A 203 -16.11 19.01 20.88
CA GLU A 203 -16.10 18.52 22.28
C GLU A 203 -15.69 19.65 23.25
#